data_de9641571c7c8af334e720f7978ee056
#
_entry.id   de9641571c7c8af334e720f7978ee056
#
_cell.length_a   1.000
_cell.length_b   1.000
_cell.length_c   1.000
_cell.angle_alpha   90.00
_cell.angle_beta   90.00
_cell.angle_gamma   90.00
#
_symmetry.space_group_name_H-M   'P 1'
#
loop_
_entity.id
_entity.type
_entity.pdbx_description
1 polymer ?
#
loop_
_entity_poly.entity_id
_entity_poly.type
_entity_poly.pdbx_seq_one_letter_code
_entity_poly.pdbx_strand_id
1 'polypeptide(L)'
;MDNNKPLLHVDHLRVEFRTDSGVVRAVDGVSWSVRAGQTVAIVGESGSGKSVSALSVLRLLPEPPARITAGQIHFEGNDLLTLNEPDLRKIRGRRIAMIFQEPMTSLNPVYTIGDQVAETMQLHQGKSRRDAWRSAVEMLEKVGMPDAARRAGDYPHELSGGMQQRVMIAMALACAPSVLIADEPTTALDVTIQAQILALLRELQSSSGVGIVLITHDFGVVAAMADYVHVMRNGKIVEHGEPSQLFEKPRHEYTQELLQAVPRLDGAGERVA
;
A
#
# COMPACT_ATOMS: atom_id res chain seq x y z
N MET A 1 -8.63 16.93 18.33
CA MET A 1 -9.09 16.50 17.00
C MET A 1 -9.91 15.25 17.20
N ASP A 2 -11.07 15.16 16.56
CA ASP A 2 -11.99 14.02 16.74
C ASP A 2 -11.32 12.77 16.12
N ASN A 3 -10.77 11.91 16.99
CA ASN A 3 -9.98 10.72 16.59
C ASN A 3 -10.81 9.67 15.82
N ASN A 4 -12.10 9.94 15.60
CA ASN A 4 -13.04 8.99 15.00
C ASN A 4 -13.31 9.26 13.50
N LYS A 5 -12.82 10.40 12.95
CA LYS A 5 -13.05 10.74 11.55
C LYS A 5 -12.01 10.07 10.66
N PRO A 6 -12.40 9.39 9.56
CA PRO A 6 -11.44 8.81 8.62
C PRO A 6 -10.59 9.89 7.95
N LEU A 7 -9.28 9.62 7.79
CA LEU A 7 -8.37 10.43 6.98
C LEU A 7 -8.68 10.29 5.50
N LEU A 8 -8.87 9.04 5.06
CA LEU A 8 -9.23 8.68 3.70
C LEU A 8 -10.50 7.82 3.74
N HIS A 9 -11.47 8.16 2.91
CA HIS A 9 -12.73 7.45 2.76
C HIS A 9 -13.08 7.31 1.29
N VAL A 10 -13.19 6.08 0.83
CA VAL A 10 -13.70 5.70 -0.49
C VAL A 10 -15.15 5.30 -0.31
N ASP A 11 -16.05 5.90 -1.09
CA ASP A 11 -17.49 5.69 -0.99
C ASP A 11 -18.08 5.28 -2.32
N HIS A 12 -18.72 4.09 -2.38
CA HIS A 12 -19.42 3.51 -3.53
C HIS A 12 -18.66 3.60 -4.86
N LEU A 13 -17.31 3.43 -4.80
CA LEU A 13 -16.43 3.53 -5.97
C LEU A 13 -16.79 2.50 -7.04
N ARG A 14 -16.91 2.96 -8.30
CA ARG A 14 -17.06 2.10 -9.49
C ARG A 14 -16.00 2.44 -10.52
N VAL A 15 -15.35 1.40 -11.02
CA VAL A 15 -14.31 1.51 -12.05
C VAL A 15 -14.57 0.48 -13.14
N GLU A 16 -14.58 0.94 -14.39
CA GLU A 16 -14.79 0.13 -15.59
C GLU A 16 -13.60 0.26 -16.53
N PHE A 17 -13.27 -0.83 -17.20
CA PHE A 17 -12.29 -0.87 -18.27
C PHE A 17 -12.96 -1.18 -19.59
N ARG A 18 -12.67 -0.41 -20.63
CA ARG A 18 -13.06 -0.72 -22.01
C ARG A 18 -12.02 -1.63 -22.63
N THR A 19 -12.45 -2.83 -22.99
CA THR A 19 -11.63 -3.84 -23.68
C THR A 19 -12.22 -4.15 -25.04
N ASP A 20 -11.48 -4.82 -25.90
CA ASP A 20 -11.98 -5.26 -27.22
C ASP A 20 -13.17 -6.22 -27.09
N SER A 21 -13.28 -6.95 -25.99
CA SER A 21 -14.38 -7.88 -25.68
C SER A 21 -15.57 -7.23 -24.98
N GLY A 22 -15.52 -5.91 -24.69
CA GLY A 22 -16.59 -5.18 -24.01
C GLY A 22 -16.12 -4.42 -22.76
N VAL A 23 -17.06 -4.09 -21.87
CA VAL A 23 -16.80 -3.37 -20.63
C VAL A 23 -16.64 -4.36 -19.48
N VAL A 24 -15.49 -4.30 -18.81
CA VAL A 24 -15.20 -5.07 -17.60
C VAL A 24 -15.30 -4.14 -16.39
N ARG A 25 -16.19 -4.47 -15.44
CA ARG A 25 -16.32 -3.73 -14.18
C ARG A 25 -15.35 -4.29 -13.14
N ALA A 26 -14.21 -3.62 -12.99
CA ALA A 26 -13.15 -4.06 -12.07
C ALA A 26 -13.44 -3.70 -10.60
N VAL A 27 -14.22 -2.62 -10.36
CA VAL A 27 -14.70 -2.20 -9.01
C VAL A 27 -16.17 -1.84 -9.14
N ASP A 28 -17.02 -2.37 -8.27
CA ASP A 28 -18.48 -2.22 -8.34
C ASP A 28 -19.08 -1.86 -6.97
N GLY A 29 -19.08 -0.57 -6.64
CA GLY A 29 -19.69 -0.04 -5.43
C GLY A 29 -18.93 -0.33 -4.16
N VAL A 30 -17.59 -0.27 -4.21
CA VAL A 30 -16.69 -0.54 -3.07
C VAL A 30 -16.61 0.67 -2.16
N SER A 31 -16.74 0.43 -0.84
CA SER A 31 -16.55 1.45 0.20
C SER A 31 -15.62 0.94 1.29
N TRP A 32 -14.62 1.74 1.64
CA TRP A 32 -13.69 1.48 2.74
C TRP A 32 -13.08 2.79 3.26
N SER A 33 -12.50 2.76 4.44
CA SER A 33 -11.89 3.96 5.03
C SER A 33 -10.72 3.61 5.94
N VAL A 34 -9.78 4.54 6.11
CA VAL A 34 -8.67 4.42 7.05
C VAL A 34 -8.55 5.68 7.91
N ARG A 35 -8.24 5.48 9.20
CA ARG A 35 -7.98 6.54 10.18
C ARG A 35 -6.48 6.71 10.42
N ALA A 36 -6.12 7.79 11.12
CA ALA A 36 -4.75 7.98 11.60
C ALA A 36 -4.34 6.81 12.52
N GLY A 37 -3.14 6.28 12.30
CA GLY A 37 -2.60 5.18 13.10
C GLY A 37 -3.32 3.84 12.93
N GLN A 38 -4.24 3.70 11.97
CA GLN A 38 -4.97 2.47 11.68
C GLN A 38 -4.36 1.76 10.47
N THR A 39 -4.30 0.43 10.51
CA THR A 39 -4.05 -0.42 9.34
C THR A 39 -5.34 -1.09 8.89
N VAL A 40 -5.75 -0.81 7.65
CA VAL A 40 -6.90 -1.46 7.00
C VAL A 40 -6.38 -2.36 5.89
N ALA A 41 -6.70 -3.65 5.95
CA ALA A 41 -6.32 -4.60 4.90
C ALA A 41 -7.45 -4.77 3.88
N ILE A 42 -7.08 -4.87 2.60
CA ILE A 42 -7.97 -5.27 1.51
C ILE A 42 -7.41 -6.57 0.94
N VAL A 43 -8.15 -7.67 1.10
CA VAL A 43 -7.70 -9.01 0.73
C VAL A 43 -8.59 -9.64 -0.33
N GLY A 44 -8.09 -10.62 -1.06
CA GLY A 44 -8.81 -11.37 -2.10
C GLY A 44 -7.85 -11.89 -3.16
N GLU A 45 -8.35 -12.72 -4.07
CA GLU A 45 -7.56 -13.28 -5.18
C GLU A 45 -7.05 -12.21 -6.15
N SER A 46 -6.07 -12.60 -6.98
CA SER A 46 -5.63 -11.77 -8.11
C SER A 46 -6.83 -11.43 -9.02
N GLY A 47 -6.90 -10.20 -9.50
CA GLY A 47 -8.02 -9.74 -10.34
C GLY A 47 -9.31 -9.39 -9.59
N SER A 48 -9.39 -9.50 -8.25
CA SER A 48 -10.58 -9.10 -7.48
C SER A 48 -10.87 -7.59 -7.45
N GLY A 49 -9.93 -6.74 -7.92
CA GLY A 49 -10.09 -5.28 -8.02
C GLY A 49 -9.38 -4.47 -6.94
N LYS A 50 -8.60 -5.10 -6.04
CA LYS A 50 -7.90 -4.44 -4.91
C LYS A 50 -7.00 -3.29 -5.36
N SER A 51 -6.01 -3.60 -6.22
CA SER A 51 -5.05 -2.61 -6.75
C SER A 51 -5.75 -1.53 -7.57
N VAL A 52 -6.81 -1.89 -8.32
CA VAL A 52 -7.63 -0.91 -9.06
C VAL A 52 -8.30 0.07 -8.11
N SER A 53 -8.88 -0.42 -7.00
CA SER A 53 -9.48 0.43 -5.96
C SER A 53 -8.45 1.38 -5.33
N ALA A 54 -7.22 0.89 -5.05
CA ALA A 54 -6.14 1.69 -4.49
C ALA A 54 -5.59 2.75 -5.47
N LEU A 55 -5.31 2.35 -6.71
CA LEU A 55 -4.83 3.26 -7.77
C LEU A 55 -5.84 4.38 -8.08
N SER A 56 -7.14 4.10 -7.93
CA SER A 56 -8.19 5.09 -8.10
C SER A 56 -8.11 6.24 -7.12
N VAL A 57 -7.63 5.99 -5.88
CA VAL A 57 -7.46 7.03 -4.85
C VAL A 57 -6.57 8.15 -5.36
N LEU A 58 -5.50 7.79 -6.03
CA LEU A 58 -4.53 8.74 -6.57
C LEU A 58 -4.75 9.05 -8.06
N ARG A 59 -5.86 8.54 -8.67
CA ARG A 59 -6.14 8.68 -10.11
C ARG A 59 -4.94 8.29 -10.97
N LEU A 60 -4.34 7.13 -10.65
CA LEU A 60 -3.17 6.59 -11.36
C LEU A 60 -3.54 5.55 -12.41
N LEU A 61 -4.82 5.24 -12.56
CA LEU A 61 -5.29 4.38 -13.64
C LEU A 61 -5.14 5.09 -15.00
N PRO A 62 -4.65 4.40 -16.04
CA PRO A 62 -4.57 4.99 -17.38
C PRO A 62 -5.97 5.24 -17.94
N GLU A 63 -6.30 6.45 -18.27
CA GLU A 63 -7.57 6.85 -18.90
C GLU A 63 -7.33 7.37 -20.33
N PRO A 64 -7.72 6.61 -21.40
CA PRO A 64 -8.30 5.27 -21.41
C PRO A 64 -7.27 4.17 -21.13
N PRO A 65 -7.63 2.89 -20.88
CA PRO A 65 -8.96 2.26 -20.99
C PRO A 65 -9.83 2.32 -19.73
N ALA A 66 -9.25 2.70 -18.57
CA ALA A 66 -10.00 2.80 -17.32
C ALA A 66 -10.91 4.04 -17.31
N ARG A 67 -12.00 3.93 -16.54
CA ARG A 67 -12.88 5.06 -16.23
C ARG A 67 -13.51 4.88 -14.85
N ILE A 68 -13.41 5.89 -13.99
CA ILE A 68 -14.19 5.96 -12.75
C ILE A 68 -15.60 6.45 -13.14
N THR A 69 -16.60 5.59 -12.93
CA THR A 69 -17.98 5.85 -13.38
C THR A 69 -18.92 6.30 -12.28
N ALA A 70 -18.59 6.04 -11.00
CA ALA A 70 -19.34 6.49 -9.83
C ALA A 70 -18.51 6.44 -8.56
N GLY A 71 -19.01 7.05 -7.49
CA GLY A 71 -18.43 7.09 -6.16
C GLY A 71 -17.70 8.39 -5.86
N GLN A 72 -17.18 8.50 -4.64
CA GLN A 72 -16.42 9.63 -4.14
C GLN A 72 -15.19 9.13 -3.38
N ILE A 73 -14.14 9.94 -3.35
CA ILE A 73 -12.91 9.63 -2.60
C ILE A 73 -12.54 10.85 -1.77
N HIS A 74 -12.87 10.80 -0.49
CA HIS A 74 -12.64 11.91 0.43
C HIS A 74 -11.32 11.75 1.17
N PHE A 75 -10.47 12.74 1.08
CA PHE A 75 -9.26 12.87 1.88
C PHE A 75 -9.29 14.21 2.63
N GLU A 76 -9.28 14.16 3.97
CA GLU A 76 -9.35 15.35 4.83
C GLU A 76 -10.49 16.31 4.44
N GLY A 77 -11.62 15.77 4.01
CA GLY A 77 -12.83 16.52 3.66
C GLY A 77 -12.91 16.97 2.21
N ASN A 78 -11.89 16.75 1.38
CA ASN A 78 -11.89 17.06 -0.04
C ASN A 78 -12.14 15.81 -0.88
N ASP A 79 -13.01 15.89 -1.88
CA ASP A 79 -13.19 14.81 -2.86
C ASP A 79 -12.07 14.86 -3.90
N LEU A 80 -11.18 13.86 -3.88
CA LEU A 80 -10.02 13.76 -4.77
C LEU A 80 -10.40 13.61 -6.25
N LEU A 81 -11.61 13.10 -6.53
CA LEU A 81 -12.07 12.92 -7.91
C LEU A 81 -12.42 14.26 -8.58
N THR A 82 -12.74 15.28 -7.80
CA THR A 82 -13.10 16.62 -8.31
C THR A 82 -11.90 17.56 -8.42
N LEU A 83 -10.75 17.20 -7.85
CA LEU A 83 -9.55 18.04 -7.88
C LEU A 83 -8.98 18.15 -9.30
N ASN A 84 -8.46 19.33 -9.63
CA ASN A 84 -7.61 19.50 -10.81
C ASN A 84 -6.24 18.85 -10.61
N GLU A 85 -5.50 18.62 -11.70
CA GLU A 85 -4.21 17.95 -11.64
C GLU A 85 -3.15 18.67 -10.79
N PRO A 86 -3.00 20.02 -10.82
CA PRO A 86 -2.08 20.74 -9.95
C PRO A 86 -2.34 20.53 -8.45
N ASP A 87 -3.60 20.46 -8.02
CA ASP A 87 -3.95 20.25 -6.62
C ASP A 87 -3.79 18.79 -6.20
N LEU A 88 -4.10 17.84 -7.11
CA LEU A 88 -3.88 16.42 -6.87
C LEU A 88 -2.38 16.09 -6.74
N ARG A 89 -1.49 16.75 -7.51
CA ARG A 89 -0.03 16.62 -7.38
C ARG A 89 0.51 17.06 -6.01
N LYS A 90 -0.15 18.01 -5.32
CA LYS A 90 0.22 18.40 -3.96
C LYS A 90 -0.11 17.31 -2.92
N ILE A 91 -0.99 16.37 -3.28
CA ILE A 91 -1.41 15.27 -2.42
C ILE A 91 -0.58 14.02 -2.69
N ARG A 92 -0.39 13.67 -3.98
CA ARG A 92 0.40 12.51 -4.40
C ARG A 92 1.83 12.59 -3.87
N GLY A 93 2.31 11.53 -3.23
CA GLY A 93 3.66 11.41 -2.67
C GLY A 93 3.93 12.25 -1.42
N ARG A 94 3.18 13.35 -1.20
CA ARG A 94 3.34 14.22 -0.04
C ARG A 94 2.40 13.88 1.11
N ARG A 95 1.11 13.70 0.82
CA ARG A 95 0.06 13.46 1.82
C ARG A 95 -0.45 12.03 1.78
N ILE A 96 -0.60 11.49 0.59
CA ILE A 96 -0.90 10.09 0.33
C ILE A 96 0.23 9.54 -0.52
N ALA A 97 0.95 8.54 0.00
CA ALA A 97 2.00 7.84 -0.73
C ALA A 97 1.57 6.41 -1.04
N MET A 98 2.23 5.81 -2.03
CA MET A 98 1.95 4.44 -2.45
C MET A 98 3.24 3.65 -2.62
N ILE A 99 3.26 2.43 -2.10
CA ILE A 99 4.23 1.39 -2.40
C ILE A 99 3.57 0.48 -3.43
N PHE A 100 4.20 0.36 -4.60
CA PHE A 100 3.69 -0.46 -5.71
C PHE A 100 4.14 -1.92 -5.57
N GLN A 101 3.43 -2.81 -6.24
CA GLN A 101 3.64 -4.26 -6.15
C GLN A 101 5.03 -4.72 -6.61
N GLU A 102 5.59 -4.08 -7.64
CA GLU A 102 6.87 -4.50 -8.24
C GLU A 102 7.96 -3.44 -8.07
N PRO A 103 8.99 -3.68 -7.22
CA PRO A 103 10.10 -2.75 -7.04
C PRO A 103 10.90 -2.51 -8.31
N MET A 104 11.13 -3.56 -9.09
CA MET A 104 11.98 -3.49 -10.29
C MET A 104 11.41 -2.60 -11.39
N THR A 105 10.10 -2.49 -11.49
CA THR A 105 9.43 -1.63 -12.47
C THR A 105 9.18 -0.22 -11.96
N SER A 106 9.22 -0.04 -10.62
CA SER A 106 8.93 1.23 -9.95
C SER A 106 10.16 2.12 -9.79
N LEU A 107 11.35 1.53 -9.69
CA LEU A 107 12.62 2.26 -9.61
C LEU A 107 13.16 2.57 -11.00
N ASN A 108 13.59 3.82 -11.21
CA ASN A 108 14.21 4.22 -12.46
C ASN A 108 15.66 3.70 -12.51
N PRO A 109 16.02 2.82 -13.50
CA PRO A 109 17.32 2.16 -13.52
C PRO A 109 18.49 3.08 -13.83
N VAL A 110 18.26 4.29 -14.34
CA VAL A 110 19.32 5.24 -14.75
C VAL A 110 19.64 6.31 -13.69
N TYR A 111 18.95 6.29 -12.55
CA TYR A 111 19.24 7.16 -11.40
C TYR A 111 19.67 6.35 -10.20
N THR A 112 20.55 6.94 -9.37
CA THR A 112 20.94 6.31 -8.11
C THR A 112 19.76 6.28 -7.13
N ILE A 113 19.79 5.35 -6.18
CA ILE A 113 18.69 5.24 -5.22
C ILE A 113 18.60 6.47 -4.30
N GLY A 114 19.73 7.08 -3.97
CA GLY A 114 19.77 8.33 -3.21
C GLY A 114 19.13 9.50 -3.98
N ASP A 115 19.41 9.63 -5.29
CA ASP A 115 18.78 10.66 -6.11
C ASP A 115 17.26 10.48 -6.19
N GLN A 116 16.76 9.26 -6.33
CA GLN A 116 15.32 8.97 -6.41
C GLN A 116 14.59 9.31 -5.11
N VAL A 117 15.17 8.98 -3.95
CA VAL A 117 14.60 9.35 -2.64
C VAL A 117 14.68 10.87 -2.44
N ALA A 118 15.82 11.49 -2.81
CA ALA A 118 16.03 12.93 -2.67
C ALA A 118 15.09 13.76 -3.56
N GLU A 119 14.79 13.29 -4.78
CA GLU A 119 13.88 13.94 -5.72
C GLU A 119 12.50 14.17 -5.09
N THR A 120 11.97 13.16 -4.39
CA THR A 120 10.68 13.28 -3.69
C THR A 120 10.67 14.46 -2.71
N MET A 121 11.76 14.65 -1.96
CA MET A 121 11.88 15.75 -1.00
C MET A 121 12.09 17.11 -1.68
N GLN A 122 12.83 17.14 -2.79
CA GLN A 122 12.99 18.37 -3.59
C GLN A 122 11.65 18.82 -4.17
N LEU A 123 10.90 17.91 -4.78
CA LEU A 123 9.62 18.23 -5.42
C LEU A 123 8.54 18.65 -4.41
N HIS A 124 8.44 17.96 -3.27
CA HIS A 124 7.33 18.14 -2.35
C HIS A 124 7.63 19.02 -1.13
N GLN A 125 8.92 19.15 -0.75
CA GLN A 125 9.32 19.95 0.42
C GLN A 125 10.17 21.17 0.04
N GLY A 126 10.55 21.30 -1.24
CA GLY A 126 11.38 22.41 -1.71
C GLY A 126 12.81 22.41 -1.13
N LYS A 127 13.31 21.25 -0.69
CA LYS A 127 14.67 21.12 -0.15
C LYS A 127 15.71 21.39 -1.23
N SER A 128 16.85 21.99 -0.82
CA SER A 128 18.02 22.06 -1.69
C SER A 128 18.52 20.66 -2.05
N ARG A 129 19.21 20.50 -3.18
CA ARG A 129 19.79 19.22 -3.59
C ARG A 129 20.66 18.59 -2.49
N ARG A 130 21.47 19.41 -1.82
CA ARG A 130 22.36 18.95 -0.74
C ARG A 130 21.57 18.48 0.48
N ASP A 131 20.55 19.23 0.91
CA ASP A 131 19.72 18.84 2.07
C ASP A 131 18.83 17.65 1.77
N ALA A 132 18.27 17.56 0.56
CA ALA A 132 17.49 16.44 0.11
C ALA A 132 18.33 15.15 0.08
N TRP A 133 19.56 15.20 -0.44
CA TRP A 133 20.49 14.07 -0.43
C TRP A 133 20.80 13.58 0.98
N ARG A 134 21.15 14.50 1.90
CA ARG A 134 21.40 14.13 3.30
C ARG A 134 20.16 13.45 3.92
N SER A 135 18.97 14.04 3.72
CA SER A 135 17.72 13.45 4.22
C SER A 135 17.38 12.11 3.54
N ALA A 136 17.78 11.92 2.27
CA ALA A 136 17.61 10.64 1.59
C ALA A 136 18.48 9.53 2.22
N VAL A 137 19.73 9.83 2.57
CA VAL A 137 20.60 8.89 3.28
C VAL A 137 20.00 8.53 4.66
N GLU A 138 19.58 9.55 5.44
CA GLU A 138 18.92 9.34 6.74
C GLU A 138 17.65 8.47 6.60
N MET A 139 16.88 8.65 5.51
CA MET A 139 15.68 7.83 5.24
C MET A 139 16.04 6.40 4.85
N LEU A 140 17.10 6.19 4.05
CA LEU A 140 17.60 4.87 3.71
C LEU A 140 18.11 4.12 4.97
N GLU A 141 18.77 4.81 5.90
CA GLU A 141 19.15 4.26 7.21
C GLU A 141 17.91 3.84 8.02
N LYS A 142 16.90 4.71 8.08
CA LYS A 142 15.62 4.45 8.77
C LYS A 142 14.90 3.20 8.28
N VAL A 143 14.93 2.93 6.98
CA VAL A 143 14.33 1.72 6.42
C VAL A 143 15.26 0.50 6.53
N GLY A 144 16.38 0.63 7.23
CA GLY A 144 17.32 -0.46 7.50
C GLY A 144 18.17 -0.84 6.29
N MET A 145 18.48 0.11 5.39
CA MET A 145 19.45 -0.11 4.31
C MET A 145 20.87 -0.27 4.91
N PRO A 146 21.52 -1.40 4.69
CA PRO A 146 22.90 -1.57 5.18
C PRO A 146 23.82 -0.60 4.43
N ASP A 147 24.77 0.05 5.12
CA ASP A 147 25.72 1.01 4.56
C ASP A 147 25.05 2.12 3.72
N ALA A 148 23.94 2.68 4.20
CA ALA A 148 23.08 3.60 3.45
C ALA A 148 23.85 4.76 2.82
N ALA A 149 24.81 5.37 3.54
CA ALA A 149 25.62 6.48 3.03
C ALA A 149 26.43 6.11 1.76
N ARG A 150 26.98 4.89 1.71
CA ARG A 150 27.70 4.40 0.53
C ARG A 150 26.69 4.01 -0.57
N ARG A 151 25.68 3.23 -0.19
CA ARG A 151 24.72 2.65 -1.13
C ARG A 151 23.79 3.67 -1.76
N ALA A 152 23.61 4.84 -1.18
CA ALA A 152 22.84 5.92 -1.82
C ALA A 152 23.35 6.25 -3.23
N GLY A 153 24.62 5.98 -3.52
CA GLY A 153 25.24 6.09 -4.85
C GLY A 153 25.02 4.88 -5.77
N ASP A 154 24.49 3.76 -5.27
CA ASP A 154 24.27 2.56 -6.06
C ASP A 154 23.02 2.73 -6.96
N TYR A 155 22.96 1.99 -8.08
CA TYR A 155 21.80 1.92 -8.96
C TYR A 155 20.88 0.77 -8.57
N PRO A 156 19.58 0.80 -8.94
CA PRO A 156 18.63 -0.26 -8.59
C PRO A 156 19.10 -1.67 -8.95
N HIS A 157 19.74 -1.87 -10.09
CA HIS A 157 20.21 -3.18 -10.54
C HIS A 157 21.39 -3.75 -9.73
N GLU A 158 22.04 -2.94 -8.90
CA GLU A 158 23.13 -3.37 -8.00
C GLU A 158 22.59 -3.87 -6.65
N LEU A 159 21.25 -3.81 -6.43
CA LEU A 159 20.60 -4.13 -5.17
C LEU A 159 19.83 -5.45 -5.25
N SER A 160 19.75 -6.16 -4.10
CA SER A 160 18.81 -7.28 -3.96
C SER A 160 17.35 -6.79 -3.95
N GLY A 161 16.39 -7.68 -4.26
CA GLY A 161 14.96 -7.33 -4.25
C GLY A 161 14.48 -6.73 -2.92
N GLY A 162 14.92 -7.28 -1.78
CA GLY A 162 14.61 -6.72 -0.47
C GLY A 162 15.21 -5.33 -0.23
N MET A 163 16.38 -5.04 -0.81
CA MET A 163 16.97 -3.69 -0.74
C MET A 163 16.21 -2.71 -1.65
N GLN A 164 15.80 -3.13 -2.85
CA GLN A 164 14.96 -2.33 -3.74
C GLN A 164 13.62 -2.00 -3.09
N GLN A 165 13.02 -2.97 -2.37
CA GLN A 165 11.79 -2.75 -1.61
C GLN A 165 11.98 -1.70 -0.51
N ARG A 166 13.11 -1.73 0.22
CA ARG A 166 13.45 -0.70 1.21
C ARG A 166 13.58 0.69 0.57
N VAL A 167 14.16 0.79 -0.62
CA VAL A 167 14.23 2.06 -1.37
C VAL A 167 12.84 2.58 -1.70
N MET A 168 11.93 1.74 -2.20
CA MET A 168 10.54 2.16 -2.47
C MET A 168 9.82 2.64 -1.21
N ILE A 169 10.01 1.94 -0.09
CA ILE A 169 9.46 2.36 1.20
C ILE A 169 10.06 3.71 1.62
N ALA A 170 11.38 3.89 1.47
CA ALA A 170 12.05 5.17 1.74
C ALA A 170 11.48 6.31 0.89
N MET A 171 11.27 6.09 -0.41
CA MET A 171 10.64 7.07 -1.29
C MET A 171 9.22 7.41 -0.86
N ALA A 172 8.40 6.41 -0.56
CA ALA A 172 7.02 6.60 -0.12
C ALA A 172 6.93 7.39 1.20
N LEU A 173 7.88 7.19 2.11
CA LEU A 173 7.90 7.81 3.44
C LEU A 173 8.69 9.13 3.49
N ALA A 174 9.42 9.48 2.44
CA ALA A 174 10.31 10.65 2.38
C ALA A 174 9.64 11.97 2.78
N CYS A 175 8.34 12.10 2.51
CA CYS A 175 7.56 13.28 2.83
C CYS A 175 6.68 13.15 4.07
N ALA A 176 6.82 12.10 4.87
CA ALA A 176 6.00 11.79 6.05
C ALA A 176 4.49 11.88 5.74
N PRO A 177 3.96 11.02 4.85
CA PRO A 177 2.58 11.06 4.41
C PRO A 177 1.62 10.76 5.56
N SER A 178 0.38 11.28 5.46
CA SER A 178 -0.70 10.95 6.41
C SER A 178 -1.31 9.58 6.15
N VAL A 179 -1.30 9.14 4.88
CA VAL A 179 -1.79 7.82 4.44
C VAL A 179 -0.74 7.15 3.57
N LEU A 180 -0.48 5.87 3.85
CA LEU A 180 0.35 4.99 3.03
C LEU A 180 -0.51 3.88 2.45
N ILE A 181 -0.56 3.77 1.13
CA ILE A 181 -1.17 2.65 0.44
C ILE A 181 -0.04 1.67 0.07
N ALA A 182 -0.09 0.46 0.59
CA ALA A 182 0.92 -0.57 0.34
C ALA A 182 0.27 -1.72 -0.47
N ASP A 183 0.56 -1.75 -1.76
CA ASP A 183 0.03 -2.77 -2.68
C ASP A 183 1.02 -3.93 -2.78
N GLU A 184 0.70 -5.01 -2.12
CA GLU A 184 1.51 -6.23 -2.01
C GLU A 184 3.00 -5.95 -1.63
N PRO A 185 3.26 -5.23 -0.53
CA PRO A 185 4.59 -4.69 -0.24
C PRO A 185 5.65 -5.74 0.08
N THR A 186 5.27 -7.01 0.21
CA THR A 186 6.17 -8.12 0.55
C THR A 186 6.13 -9.27 -0.46
N THR A 187 5.42 -9.11 -1.56
CA THR A 187 5.36 -10.13 -2.63
C THR A 187 6.74 -10.36 -3.23
N ALA A 188 7.08 -11.61 -3.50
CA ALA A 188 8.37 -12.09 -4.00
C ALA A 188 9.58 -11.87 -3.06
N LEU A 189 9.36 -11.59 -1.78
CA LEU A 189 10.41 -11.56 -0.76
C LEU A 189 10.44 -12.87 0.03
N ASP A 190 11.64 -13.23 0.52
CA ASP A 190 11.75 -14.33 1.49
C ASP A 190 11.09 -13.96 2.83
N VAL A 191 10.72 -14.99 3.60
CA VAL A 191 9.98 -14.85 4.88
C VAL A 191 10.70 -13.92 5.87
N THR A 192 12.04 -13.96 5.90
CA THR A 192 12.84 -13.14 6.82
C THR A 192 12.77 -11.67 6.44
N ILE A 193 12.94 -11.35 5.18
CA ILE A 193 12.83 -9.97 4.66
C ILE A 193 11.40 -9.46 4.79
N GLN A 194 10.39 -10.30 4.48
CA GLN A 194 8.99 -9.96 4.70
C GLN A 194 8.73 -9.54 6.15
N ALA A 195 9.16 -10.35 7.14
CA ALA A 195 8.99 -10.01 8.55
C ALA A 195 9.67 -8.67 8.92
N GLN A 196 10.85 -8.40 8.38
CA GLN A 196 11.57 -7.13 8.60
C GLN A 196 10.82 -5.93 8.01
N ILE A 197 10.26 -6.06 6.81
CA ILE A 197 9.46 -5.00 6.17
C ILE A 197 8.18 -4.72 6.96
N LEU A 198 7.49 -5.76 7.43
CA LEU A 198 6.27 -5.59 8.22
C LEU A 198 6.58 -4.94 9.58
N ALA A 199 7.66 -5.33 10.24
CA ALA A 199 8.11 -4.70 11.49
C ALA A 199 8.42 -3.21 11.27
N LEU A 200 9.11 -2.87 10.18
CA LEU A 200 9.39 -1.49 9.79
C LEU A 200 8.10 -0.68 9.59
N LEU A 201 7.14 -1.20 8.84
CA LEU A 201 5.85 -0.53 8.61
C LEU A 201 5.09 -0.29 9.92
N ARG A 202 5.11 -1.25 10.86
CA ARG A 202 4.53 -1.09 12.20
C ARG A 202 5.22 -0.03 13.03
N GLU A 203 6.54 -0.02 13.05
CA GLU A 203 7.32 0.98 13.76
C GLU A 203 7.01 2.39 13.23
N LEU A 204 6.96 2.54 11.92
CA LEU A 204 6.62 3.80 11.28
C LEU A 204 5.18 4.23 11.57
N GLN A 205 4.21 3.30 11.55
CA GLN A 205 2.83 3.58 11.94
C GLN A 205 2.74 4.09 13.38
N SER A 206 3.36 3.37 14.32
CA SER A 206 3.31 3.73 15.75
C SER A 206 4.02 5.04 16.05
N SER A 207 5.12 5.34 15.36
CA SER A 207 5.92 6.56 15.61
C SER A 207 5.37 7.81 14.92
N SER A 208 4.73 7.67 13.75
CA SER A 208 4.24 8.81 12.94
C SER A 208 2.72 8.95 12.92
N GLY A 209 1.97 7.93 13.34
CA GLY A 209 0.51 7.93 13.26
C GLY A 209 -0.05 7.82 11.83
N VAL A 210 0.76 7.36 10.87
CA VAL A 210 0.31 7.15 9.48
C VAL A 210 -0.80 6.12 9.41
N GLY A 211 -1.87 6.42 8.64
CA GLY A 211 -2.89 5.42 8.29
C GLY A 211 -2.38 4.52 7.16
N ILE A 212 -2.49 3.20 7.31
CA ILE A 212 -2.00 2.25 6.31
C ILE A 212 -3.19 1.54 5.65
N VAL A 213 -3.21 1.54 4.31
CA VAL A 213 -4.08 0.66 3.51
C VAL A 213 -3.19 -0.43 2.93
N LEU A 214 -3.35 -1.64 3.43
CA LEU A 214 -2.53 -2.80 3.07
C LEU A 214 -3.31 -3.70 2.11
N ILE A 215 -2.83 -3.84 0.88
CA ILE A 215 -3.36 -4.79 -0.08
C ILE A 215 -2.47 -6.02 -0.08
N THR A 216 -3.07 -7.19 0.14
CA THR A 216 -2.33 -8.45 0.15
C THR A 216 -3.28 -9.62 -0.07
N HIS A 217 -2.73 -10.75 -0.51
CA HIS A 217 -3.40 -12.04 -0.51
C HIS A 217 -2.91 -12.95 0.64
N ASP A 218 -1.95 -12.47 1.46
CA ASP A 218 -1.35 -13.23 2.57
C ASP A 218 -2.08 -12.92 3.89
N PHE A 219 -2.84 -13.90 4.37
CA PHE A 219 -3.58 -13.80 5.64
C PHE A 219 -2.66 -13.76 6.87
N GLY A 220 -1.44 -14.29 6.78
CA GLY A 220 -0.43 -14.15 7.84
C GLY A 220 -0.01 -12.69 8.03
N VAL A 221 0.17 -11.99 6.92
CA VAL A 221 0.45 -10.54 6.92
C VAL A 221 -0.74 -9.76 7.50
N VAL A 222 -1.97 -10.13 7.11
CA VAL A 222 -3.19 -9.51 7.64
C VAL A 222 -3.31 -9.70 9.15
N ALA A 223 -3.15 -10.92 9.64
CA ALA A 223 -3.20 -11.23 11.07
C ALA A 223 -2.12 -10.45 11.86
N ALA A 224 -0.97 -10.25 11.22
CA ALA A 224 0.14 -9.52 11.82
C ALA A 224 -0.08 -8.00 11.86
N MET A 225 -0.77 -7.40 10.90
CA MET A 225 -0.74 -5.94 10.67
C MET A 225 -2.09 -5.25 10.79
N ALA A 226 -3.20 -5.91 10.45
CA ALA A 226 -4.46 -5.23 10.22
C ALA A 226 -5.27 -5.04 11.51
N ASP A 227 -5.87 -3.85 11.64
CA ASP A 227 -6.90 -3.55 12.64
C ASP A 227 -8.30 -3.84 12.08
N TYR A 228 -8.45 -3.77 10.75
CA TYR A 228 -9.71 -4.03 10.06
C TYR A 228 -9.44 -4.61 8.67
N VAL A 229 -10.33 -5.47 8.20
CA VAL A 229 -10.16 -6.21 6.94
C VAL A 229 -11.39 -6.07 6.08
N HIS A 230 -11.17 -5.88 4.78
CA HIS A 230 -12.17 -5.98 3.73
C HIS A 230 -11.81 -7.13 2.81
N VAL A 231 -12.71 -8.09 2.63
CA VAL A 231 -12.56 -9.21 1.69
C VAL A 231 -13.20 -8.84 0.37
N MET A 232 -12.42 -8.84 -0.70
CA MET A 232 -12.86 -8.39 -2.01
C MET A 232 -12.90 -9.56 -3.02
N ARG A 233 -14.04 -9.71 -3.71
CA ARG A 233 -14.25 -10.70 -4.79
C ARG A 233 -15.00 -10.04 -5.94
N ASN A 234 -14.52 -10.25 -7.18
CA ASN A 234 -15.19 -9.78 -8.41
C ASN A 234 -15.62 -8.29 -8.33
N GLY A 235 -14.73 -7.43 -7.88
CA GLY A 235 -14.96 -5.99 -7.79
C GLY A 235 -15.82 -5.52 -6.62
N LYS A 236 -16.23 -6.40 -5.68
CA LYS A 236 -17.08 -6.07 -4.54
C LYS A 236 -16.46 -6.47 -3.21
N ILE A 237 -16.75 -5.72 -2.16
CA ILE A 237 -16.49 -6.18 -0.80
C ILE A 237 -17.60 -7.15 -0.41
N VAL A 238 -17.25 -8.41 -0.17
CA VAL A 238 -18.18 -9.48 0.17
C VAL A 238 -18.29 -9.71 1.67
N GLU A 239 -17.22 -9.39 2.42
CA GLU A 239 -17.20 -9.47 3.88
C GLU A 239 -16.20 -8.45 4.44
N HIS A 240 -16.43 -7.98 5.66
CA HIS A 240 -15.51 -7.09 6.36
C HIS A 240 -15.65 -7.22 7.87
N GLY A 241 -14.61 -6.91 8.62
CA GLY A 241 -14.61 -6.96 10.09
C GLY A 241 -13.20 -6.89 10.67
N GLU A 242 -13.12 -7.07 11.99
CA GLU A 242 -11.84 -7.25 12.67
C GLU A 242 -11.20 -8.59 12.29
N PRO A 243 -9.86 -8.69 12.23
CA PRO A 243 -9.16 -9.92 11.84
C PRO A 243 -9.60 -11.15 12.65
N SER A 244 -9.71 -11.02 13.98
CA SER A 244 -10.15 -12.10 14.88
C SER A 244 -11.52 -12.65 14.49
N GLN A 245 -12.47 -11.77 14.19
CA GLN A 245 -13.81 -12.16 13.80
C GLN A 245 -13.83 -12.88 12.45
N LEU A 246 -13.06 -12.37 11.47
CA LEU A 246 -13.00 -12.95 10.12
C LEU A 246 -12.29 -14.30 10.11
N PHE A 247 -11.26 -14.48 10.96
CA PHE A 247 -10.49 -15.72 10.99
C PHE A 247 -11.19 -16.83 11.80
N GLU A 248 -11.86 -16.47 12.89
CA GLU A 248 -12.54 -17.44 13.74
C GLU A 248 -13.94 -17.83 13.25
N LYS A 249 -14.67 -16.86 12.68
CA LYS A 249 -16.08 -17.02 12.29
C LYS A 249 -16.40 -16.34 10.95
N PRO A 250 -15.73 -16.76 9.84
CA PRO A 250 -16.04 -16.22 8.52
C PRO A 250 -17.48 -16.55 8.14
N ARG A 251 -18.22 -15.56 7.67
CA ARG A 251 -19.65 -15.70 7.30
C ARG A 251 -19.84 -15.98 5.84
N HIS A 252 -19.00 -15.36 4.98
CA HIS A 252 -19.12 -15.50 3.54
C HIS A 252 -18.35 -16.74 3.06
N GLU A 253 -18.95 -17.55 2.21
CA GLU A 253 -18.37 -18.79 1.66
C GLU A 253 -16.97 -18.55 1.08
N TYR A 254 -16.81 -17.53 0.29
CA TYR A 254 -15.51 -17.16 -0.29
C TYR A 254 -14.43 -16.86 0.77
N THR A 255 -14.78 -16.22 1.87
CA THR A 255 -13.83 -15.96 2.97
C THR A 255 -13.39 -17.30 3.60
N GLN A 256 -14.33 -18.26 3.73
CA GLN A 256 -14.03 -19.60 4.21
C GLN A 256 -13.10 -20.35 3.26
N GLU A 257 -13.36 -20.27 1.95
CA GLU A 257 -12.51 -20.85 0.90
C GLU A 257 -11.08 -20.30 0.96
N LEU A 258 -10.93 -18.96 1.05
CA LEU A 258 -9.63 -18.29 1.15
C LEU A 258 -8.85 -18.73 2.40
N LEU A 259 -9.52 -18.81 3.55
CA LEU A 259 -8.87 -19.22 4.81
C LEU A 259 -8.49 -20.71 4.83
N GLN A 260 -9.25 -21.58 4.14
CA GLN A 260 -8.89 -23.01 3.99
C GLN A 260 -7.67 -23.21 3.08
N ALA A 261 -7.45 -22.31 2.13
CA ALA A 261 -6.28 -22.35 1.24
C ALA A 261 -4.98 -21.90 1.93
N VAL A 262 -5.07 -21.24 3.10
CA VAL A 262 -3.90 -20.86 3.90
C VAL A 262 -3.32 -22.09 4.58
N PRO A 263 -2.05 -22.48 4.36
CA PRO A 263 -1.41 -23.55 5.08
C PRO A 263 -1.46 -23.27 6.58
N ARG A 264 -2.18 -24.09 7.35
CA ARG A 264 -2.14 -24.00 8.81
C ARG A 264 -0.74 -24.41 9.24
N LEU A 265 -0.04 -23.54 9.91
CA LEU A 265 1.16 -23.89 10.69
C LEU A 265 0.72 -24.62 11.97
N ASP A 266 -0.01 -25.72 11.82
CA ASP A 266 -0.29 -26.65 12.91
C ASP A 266 0.99 -27.46 13.17
N GLY A 267 1.92 -26.83 13.83
CA GLY A 267 3.20 -27.41 14.18
C GLY A 267 3.50 -27.23 15.66
N ALA A 268 2.87 -28.00 16.51
CA ALA A 268 3.48 -28.47 17.74
C ALA A 268 2.47 -29.31 18.54
N GLY A 269 2.52 -30.60 18.43
CA GLY A 269 1.79 -31.43 19.39
C GLY A 269 1.44 -32.84 19.01
N GLU A 270 2.20 -33.52 18.19
CA GLU A 270 2.20 -34.97 18.30
C GLU A 270 3.55 -35.45 18.82
N ARG A 271 3.58 -35.66 20.15
CA ARG A 271 4.58 -36.47 20.79
C ARG A 271 4.46 -37.88 20.22
N VAL A 272 5.49 -38.30 19.52
CA VAL A 272 5.71 -39.70 19.21
C VAL A 272 5.86 -40.45 20.53
N ALA A 273 4.94 -41.36 20.79
CA ALA A 273 5.02 -42.36 21.86
C ALA A 273 5.92 -43.53 21.39
#